data_38b12cc7b2ceb8a66a082d5cb92d86fd
#
_entry.id   38b12cc7b2ceb8a66a082d5cb92d86fd
#
_cell.length_a   1.000
_cell.length_b   1.000
_cell.length_c   1.000
_cell.angle_alpha   90.00
_cell.angle_beta   90.00
_cell.angle_gamma   90.00
#
_symmetry.space_group_name_H-M   'P 1'
#
loop_
_entity.id
_entity.type
_entity.pdbx_description
1 polymer ?
#
loop_
_entity_poly.entity_id
_entity_poly.type
_entity_poly.pdbx_seq_one_letter_code
_entity_poly.pdbx_strand_id
1 'polypeptide(L)'
;MINQKEIGIIGSGISGLGAAKLAIRNNLNFFMSDYSEISNDIKELLNKNNIEFEENGHNWERLSCCDEIILSPGISSKKILLKIPNYDSKNIISEIEFASRYTNAKIIAITGTNGKTTTSYLIHHILKSSGLNVGLAGNLGISFSETICQRKYEYYVLEVSSFQLENIKKFKPFISIILNVSNDHLDRYNYSIKEYTRAKFNISSNQDSSDYLIINTRCKHSSQFLSQNKISSQLIHIGLDKNDGKNKIFKEKNTIKSTINNKNIMFNLNEFSLHGDHNVQNSMAAICVSQILNISNDSIKESLKTFQNVPHRLEHFLTIQKVKYVNDSKGTNVNAAYYALESIKGSVIWIAGGVDKGNDYKDLIPLVNQKVKAIICLGIDNSKLIEFFSPYCETIISTDNIKDAVRNSYKLSEKNDTVLLSPACASFDLFENFEDRGNKFKEEVRKL
;
A
#
# COMPACT_ATOMS: atom_id res chain seq x y z
N MET A 1 -3.24 45.26 -1.71
CA MET A 1 -3.74 43.89 -1.40
C MET A 1 -2.60 42.95 -1.66
N ILE A 2 -2.09 42.25 -0.63
CA ILE A 2 -1.09 41.21 -0.81
C ILE A 2 -1.80 40.10 -1.57
N ASN A 3 -1.39 39.82 -2.81
CA ASN A 3 -1.92 38.68 -3.58
C ASN A 3 -1.68 37.41 -2.72
N GLN A 4 -2.71 36.95 -2.04
CA GLN A 4 -2.66 35.65 -1.39
C GLN A 4 -2.47 34.60 -2.48
N LYS A 5 -1.44 33.76 -2.33
CA LYS A 5 -1.20 32.64 -3.24
C LYS A 5 -2.44 31.79 -3.35
N GLU A 6 -2.82 31.46 -4.59
CA GLU A 6 -3.95 30.58 -4.86
C GLU A 6 -3.47 29.16 -5.16
N ILE A 7 -4.15 28.19 -4.58
CA ILE A 7 -3.87 26.77 -4.75
C ILE A 7 -4.95 26.13 -5.62
N GLY A 8 -4.56 25.42 -6.67
CA GLY A 8 -5.45 24.52 -7.41
C GLY A 8 -5.45 23.13 -6.78
N ILE A 9 -6.63 22.56 -6.48
CA ILE A 9 -6.75 21.16 -6.03
C ILE A 9 -7.41 20.38 -7.16
N ILE A 10 -6.69 19.44 -7.78
CA ILE A 10 -7.23 18.61 -8.86
C ILE A 10 -7.58 17.21 -8.31
N GLY A 11 -8.87 16.89 -8.40
CA GLY A 11 -9.50 15.69 -7.88
C GLY A 11 -10.12 15.87 -6.50
N SER A 12 -11.39 15.49 -6.34
CA SER A 12 -12.21 15.62 -5.12
C SER A 12 -12.26 14.35 -4.26
N GLY A 13 -11.51 13.33 -4.61
CA GLY A 13 -11.43 12.10 -3.80
C GLY A 13 -10.75 12.32 -2.43
N ILE A 14 -10.43 11.22 -1.72
CA ILE A 14 -9.89 11.25 -0.34
C ILE A 14 -8.72 12.23 -0.17
N SER A 15 -7.77 12.25 -1.11
CA SER A 15 -6.60 13.14 -1.03
C SER A 15 -6.97 14.61 -1.26
N GLY A 16 -7.80 14.90 -2.27
CA GLY A 16 -8.22 16.27 -2.56
C GLY A 16 -9.13 16.85 -1.49
N LEU A 17 -10.09 16.06 -0.99
CA LEU A 17 -10.94 16.46 0.14
C LEU A 17 -10.11 16.75 1.41
N GLY A 18 -9.13 15.88 1.70
CA GLY A 18 -8.22 16.12 2.82
C GLY A 18 -7.41 17.41 2.66
N ALA A 19 -6.86 17.65 1.46
CA ALA A 19 -6.14 18.88 1.15
C ALA A 19 -7.05 20.12 1.30
N ALA A 20 -8.30 20.04 0.82
CA ALA A 20 -9.28 21.12 0.97
C ALA A 20 -9.60 21.42 2.45
N LYS A 21 -9.85 20.38 3.27
CA LYS A 21 -10.06 20.55 4.72
C LYS A 21 -8.87 21.22 5.40
N LEU A 22 -7.63 20.81 5.03
CA LEU A 22 -6.43 21.41 5.59
C LEU A 22 -6.23 22.85 5.12
N ALA A 23 -6.55 23.15 3.87
CA ALA A 23 -6.52 24.51 3.32
C ALA A 23 -7.53 25.42 4.03
N ILE A 24 -8.79 24.98 4.20
CA ILE A 24 -9.83 25.69 4.95
C ILE A 24 -9.34 25.99 6.38
N ARG A 25 -8.84 24.98 7.09
CA ARG A 25 -8.35 25.14 8.46
C ARG A 25 -7.23 26.19 8.60
N ASN A 26 -6.42 26.36 7.57
CA ASN A 26 -5.31 27.30 7.55
C ASN A 26 -5.65 28.63 6.81
N ASN A 27 -6.93 28.86 6.48
CA ASN A 27 -7.41 30.06 5.78
C ASN A 27 -6.65 30.32 4.46
N LEU A 28 -6.36 29.26 3.70
CA LEU A 28 -5.68 29.37 2.41
C LEU A 28 -6.72 29.60 1.31
N ASN A 29 -6.33 30.41 0.32
CA ASN A 29 -7.12 30.57 -0.90
C ASN A 29 -6.89 29.38 -1.83
N PHE A 30 -7.98 28.72 -2.26
CA PHE A 30 -7.86 27.59 -3.19
C PHE A 30 -9.11 27.46 -4.08
N PHE A 31 -8.91 26.80 -5.20
CA PHE A 31 -9.92 26.40 -6.16
C PHE A 31 -9.89 24.88 -6.33
N MET A 32 -11.04 24.20 -6.29
CA MET A 32 -11.14 22.76 -6.49
C MET A 32 -11.71 22.42 -7.86
N SER A 33 -11.08 21.48 -8.56
CA SER A 33 -11.49 21.04 -9.89
C SER A 33 -11.51 19.51 -9.97
N ASP A 34 -12.61 18.92 -10.47
CA ASP A 34 -12.73 17.49 -10.73
C ASP A 34 -13.25 17.21 -12.14
N TYR A 35 -12.70 16.17 -12.77
CA TYR A 35 -13.18 15.73 -14.08
C TYR A 35 -14.58 15.11 -14.02
N SER A 36 -14.93 14.55 -12.88
CA SER A 36 -16.23 13.92 -12.59
C SER A 36 -17.11 14.86 -11.76
N GLU A 37 -18.34 14.44 -11.50
CA GLU A 37 -19.22 15.12 -10.56
C GLU A 37 -18.67 15.04 -9.14
N ILE A 38 -18.70 16.16 -8.43
CA ILE A 38 -18.29 16.27 -7.02
C ILE A 38 -19.49 15.87 -6.14
N SER A 39 -19.25 15.06 -5.11
CA SER A 39 -20.32 14.64 -4.20
C SER A 39 -20.97 15.82 -3.47
N ASN A 40 -22.25 15.69 -3.15
CA ASN A 40 -23.03 16.77 -2.50
C ASN A 40 -22.41 17.20 -1.17
N ASP A 41 -21.90 16.28 -0.35
CA ASP A 41 -21.26 16.58 0.94
C ASP A 41 -20.03 17.49 0.75
N ILE A 42 -19.26 17.26 -0.32
CA ILE A 42 -18.09 18.09 -0.64
C ILE A 42 -18.54 19.47 -1.15
N LYS A 43 -19.54 19.52 -2.04
CA LYS A 43 -20.12 20.79 -2.52
C LYS A 43 -20.64 21.64 -1.35
N GLU A 44 -21.35 21.04 -0.39
CA GLU A 44 -21.80 21.73 0.81
C GLU A 44 -20.65 22.29 1.64
N LEU A 45 -19.58 21.50 1.83
CA LEU A 45 -18.37 21.96 2.53
C LEU A 45 -17.72 23.15 1.82
N LEU A 46 -17.57 23.12 0.50
CA LEU A 46 -16.97 24.18 -0.29
C LEU A 46 -17.82 25.46 -0.27
N ASN A 47 -19.13 25.33 -0.50
CA ASN A 47 -20.07 26.44 -0.48
C ASN A 47 -20.12 27.12 0.90
N LYS A 48 -20.16 26.37 1.99
CA LYS A 48 -20.14 26.90 3.37
C LYS A 48 -18.90 27.75 3.66
N ASN A 49 -17.80 27.48 2.99
CA ASN A 49 -16.54 28.20 3.16
C ASN A 49 -16.28 29.22 2.03
N ASN A 50 -17.25 29.47 1.14
CA ASN A 50 -17.13 30.34 -0.02
C ASN A 50 -15.97 29.98 -0.96
N ILE A 51 -15.73 28.67 -1.17
CA ILE A 51 -14.68 28.17 -2.05
C ILE A 51 -15.27 27.89 -3.42
N GLU A 52 -14.63 28.43 -4.44
CA GLU A 52 -14.98 28.15 -5.84
C GLU A 52 -14.55 26.73 -6.23
N PHE A 53 -15.41 26.07 -7.01
CA PHE A 53 -15.11 24.74 -7.54
C PHE A 53 -15.73 24.55 -8.92
N GLU A 54 -15.22 23.57 -9.65
CA GLU A 54 -15.79 23.08 -10.90
C GLU A 54 -15.82 21.56 -10.95
N GLU A 55 -16.73 21.04 -11.74
CA GLU A 55 -16.93 19.60 -11.95
C GLU A 55 -17.23 19.30 -13.42
N ASN A 56 -17.22 18.01 -13.79
CA ASN A 56 -17.45 17.53 -15.15
C ASN A 56 -16.43 18.09 -16.18
N GLY A 57 -15.20 18.30 -15.73
CA GLY A 57 -14.12 18.81 -16.56
C GLY A 57 -13.17 19.72 -15.80
N HIS A 58 -12.22 20.32 -16.52
CA HIS A 58 -11.21 21.20 -15.94
C HIS A 58 -11.08 22.48 -16.77
N ASN A 59 -11.18 23.62 -16.11
CA ASN A 59 -10.82 24.92 -16.68
C ASN A 59 -9.29 25.11 -16.60
N TRP A 60 -8.60 24.71 -17.66
CA TRP A 60 -7.14 24.75 -17.71
C TRP A 60 -6.55 26.15 -17.65
N GLU A 61 -7.28 27.15 -18.13
CA GLU A 61 -6.88 28.55 -18.03
C GLU A 61 -6.87 29.00 -16.56
N ARG A 62 -7.93 28.70 -15.82
CA ARG A 62 -8.05 28.97 -14.38
C ARG A 62 -6.95 28.27 -13.60
N LEU A 63 -6.73 26.95 -13.85
CA LEU A 63 -5.70 26.17 -13.19
C LEU A 63 -4.28 26.66 -13.49
N SER A 64 -4.05 27.19 -14.70
CA SER A 64 -2.74 27.76 -15.07
C SER A 64 -2.38 29.04 -14.32
N CYS A 65 -3.38 29.71 -13.76
CA CYS A 65 -3.20 30.91 -12.93
C CYS A 65 -2.90 30.60 -11.46
N CYS A 66 -3.08 29.35 -10.99
CA CYS A 66 -2.76 28.97 -9.63
C CYS A 66 -1.25 28.98 -9.38
N ASP A 67 -0.83 29.47 -8.21
CA ASP A 67 0.59 29.49 -7.81
C ASP A 67 1.14 28.07 -7.56
N GLU A 68 0.27 27.16 -7.11
CA GLU A 68 0.62 25.75 -6.84
C GLU A 68 -0.59 24.85 -7.10
N ILE A 69 -0.36 23.65 -7.62
CA ILE A 69 -1.40 22.65 -7.88
C ILE A 69 -1.15 21.41 -7.02
N ILE A 70 -2.14 21.08 -6.17
CA ILE A 70 -2.16 19.80 -5.44
C ILE A 70 -2.88 18.76 -6.29
N LEU A 71 -2.18 17.65 -6.58
CA LEU A 71 -2.66 16.64 -7.48
C LEU A 71 -3.04 15.36 -6.75
N SER A 72 -4.24 14.85 -7.00
CA SER A 72 -4.66 13.52 -6.52
C SER A 72 -3.80 12.40 -7.15
N PRO A 73 -3.41 11.34 -6.40
CA PRO A 73 -2.42 10.34 -6.87
C PRO A 73 -2.81 9.60 -8.16
N GLY A 74 -4.12 9.44 -8.41
CA GLY A 74 -4.63 8.80 -9.63
C GLY A 74 -4.33 9.58 -10.92
N ILE A 75 -4.04 10.88 -10.81
CA ILE A 75 -3.85 11.79 -11.92
C ILE A 75 -2.34 11.94 -12.22
N SER A 76 -1.96 11.88 -13.50
CA SER A 76 -0.56 12.03 -13.91
C SER A 76 -0.20 13.49 -14.12
N SER A 77 0.85 13.98 -13.45
CA SER A 77 1.38 15.34 -13.65
C SER A 77 1.81 15.58 -15.11
N LYS A 78 2.33 14.55 -15.79
CA LYS A 78 2.68 14.63 -17.22
C LYS A 78 1.46 14.97 -18.08
N LYS A 79 0.28 14.36 -17.80
CA LYS A 79 -0.97 14.65 -18.53
C LYS A 79 -1.46 16.07 -18.26
N ILE A 80 -1.32 16.58 -17.04
CA ILE A 80 -1.67 17.96 -16.70
C ILE A 80 -0.79 18.95 -17.45
N LEU A 81 0.54 18.75 -17.45
CA LEU A 81 1.48 19.64 -18.15
C LEU A 81 1.25 19.70 -19.66
N LEU A 82 0.66 18.67 -20.28
CA LEU A 82 0.25 18.73 -21.68
C LEU A 82 -0.93 19.70 -21.90
N LYS A 83 -1.73 19.97 -20.89
CA LYS A 83 -2.87 20.89 -20.94
C LYS A 83 -2.49 22.33 -20.55
N ILE A 84 -1.49 22.48 -19.71
CA ILE A 84 -0.93 23.76 -19.25
C ILE A 84 0.59 23.82 -19.49
N PRO A 85 1.07 23.82 -20.74
CA PRO A 85 2.48 23.59 -21.07
C PRO A 85 3.45 24.64 -20.50
N ASN A 86 2.99 25.84 -20.24
CA ASN A 86 3.81 26.92 -19.67
C ASN A 86 3.86 26.91 -18.13
N TYR A 87 3.13 25.99 -17.48
CA TYR A 87 3.13 25.90 -16.02
C TYR A 87 4.41 25.23 -15.50
N ASP A 88 5.03 25.80 -14.48
CA ASP A 88 6.22 25.20 -13.89
C ASP A 88 5.87 23.89 -13.17
N SER A 89 6.39 22.78 -13.66
CA SER A 89 6.20 21.45 -13.07
C SER A 89 6.61 21.38 -11.58
N LYS A 90 7.48 22.30 -11.13
CA LYS A 90 7.87 22.41 -9.73
C LYS A 90 6.71 22.87 -8.83
N ASN A 91 5.69 23.47 -9.37
CA ASN A 91 4.52 23.92 -8.63
C ASN A 91 3.40 22.87 -8.61
N ILE A 92 3.59 21.70 -9.23
CA ILE A 92 2.71 20.55 -9.06
C ILE A 92 3.25 19.69 -7.91
N ILE A 93 2.41 19.51 -6.89
CA ILE A 93 2.77 18.75 -5.68
C ILE A 93 1.73 17.69 -5.36
N SER A 94 2.14 16.69 -4.56
CA SER A 94 1.22 15.70 -4.00
C SER A 94 0.60 16.20 -2.68
N GLU A 95 -0.51 15.58 -2.29
CA GLU A 95 -1.17 15.86 -1.02
C GLU A 95 -0.23 15.65 0.18
N ILE A 96 0.62 14.62 0.16
CA ILE A 96 1.57 14.35 1.25
C ILE A 96 2.66 15.43 1.36
N GLU A 97 3.10 15.99 0.23
CA GLU A 97 3.99 17.14 0.20
C GLU A 97 3.31 18.36 0.84
N PHE A 98 2.07 18.65 0.45
CA PHE A 98 1.29 19.74 1.00
C PHE A 98 1.10 19.58 2.52
N ALA A 99 0.61 18.42 2.95
CA ALA A 99 0.33 18.11 4.35
C ALA A 99 1.57 18.20 5.23
N SER A 100 2.72 17.74 4.75
CA SER A 100 3.97 17.72 5.53
C SER A 100 4.42 19.11 6.00
N ARG A 101 3.97 20.17 5.34
CA ARG A 101 4.29 21.57 5.70
C ARG A 101 3.55 22.06 6.98
N TYR A 102 2.54 21.31 7.41
CA TYR A 102 1.66 21.68 8.55
C TYR A 102 1.90 20.82 9.79
N THR A 103 3.00 20.11 9.83
CA THR A 103 3.40 19.34 11.01
C THR A 103 4.92 19.34 11.21
N ASN A 104 5.33 19.34 12.47
CA ASN A 104 6.74 19.13 12.89
C ASN A 104 6.96 17.72 13.45
N ALA A 105 5.96 16.85 13.35
CA ALA A 105 6.05 15.48 13.83
C ALA A 105 7.07 14.67 13.02
N LYS A 106 7.69 13.67 13.65
CA LYS A 106 8.54 12.72 12.94
C LYS A 106 7.72 11.80 12.07
N ILE A 107 8.02 11.77 10.78
CA ILE A 107 7.32 10.95 9.79
C ILE A 107 8.08 9.64 9.57
N ILE A 108 7.36 8.52 9.64
CA ILE A 108 7.80 7.17 9.27
C ILE A 108 7.02 6.82 8.01
N ALA A 109 7.68 6.86 6.85
CA ALA A 109 7.04 6.64 5.56
C ALA A 109 7.38 5.26 4.99
N ILE A 110 6.37 4.53 4.55
CA ILE A 110 6.49 3.16 4.05
C ILE A 110 6.02 3.09 2.60
N THR A 111 6.91 2.64 1.71
CA THR A 111 6.58 2.30 0.33
C THR A 111 7.03 0.89 -0.04
N GLY A 112 6.62 0.42 -1.18
CA GLY A 112 6.91 -0.89 -1.74
C GLY A 112 5.82 -1.31 -2.72
N THR A 113 6.01 -2.38 -3.45
CA THR A 113 4.92 -2.97 -4.23
C THR A 113 3.95 -3.64 -3.29
N ASN A 114 4.41 -4.54 -2.43
CA ASN A 114 3.62 -5.31 -1.48
C ASN A 114 4.08 -5.07 -0.03
N GLY A 115 3.23 -5.42 0.94
CA GLY A 115 3.54 -5.38 2.38
C GLY A 115 3.32 -4.02 3.05
N LYS A 116 3.12 -2.94 2.31
CA LYS A 116 2.97 -1.57 2.85
C LYS A 116 1.95 -1.49 3.98
N THR A 117 0.73 -1.93 3.73
CA THR A 117 -0.38 -1.83 4.70
C THR A 117 -0.09 -2.60 5.97
N THR A 118 0.29 -3.89 5.84
CA THR A 118 0.63 -4.72 7.00
C THR A 118 1.75 -4.09 7.81
N THR A 119 2.82 -3.61 7.16
CA THR A 119 3.95 -2.97 7.84
C THR A 119 3.53 -1.67 8.54
N SER A 120 2.72 -0.82 7.88
CA SER A 120 2.25 0.43 8.47
C SER A 120 1.38 0.19 9.71
N TYR A 121 0.44 -0.75 9.63
CA TYR A 121 -0.39 -1.11 10.78
C TYR A 121 0.43 -1.76 11.90
N LEU A 122 1.39 -2.62 11.57
CA LEU A 122 2.25 -3.26 12.57
C LEU A 122 3.14 -2.23 13.29
N ILE A 123 3.76 -1.32 12.55
CA ILE A 123 4.54 -0.22 13.16
C ILE A 123 3.64 0.64 14.05
N HIS A 124 2.49 1.07 13.54
CA HIS A 124 1.54 1.86 14.31
C HIS A 124 1.11 1.13 15.59
N HIS A 125 0.81 -0.18 15.50
CA HIS A 125 0.43 -1.00 16.65
C HIS A 125 1.55 -1.03 17.69
N ILE A 126 2.81 -1.31 17.31
CA ILE A 126 3.94 -1.34 18.24
C ILE A 126 4.13 0.01 18.92
N LEU A 127 4.14 1.11 18.15
CA LEU A 127 4.37 2.44 18.69
C LEU A 127 3.24 2.87 19.65
N LYS A 128 1.99 2.61 19.25
CA LYS A 128 0.80 2.93 20.07
C LYS A 128 0.76 2.10 21.36
N SER A 129 1.03 0.80 21.28
CA SER A 129 1.08 -0.10 22.46
C SER A 129 2.23 0.25 23.40
N SER A 130 3.27 0.90 22.87
CA SER A 130 4.40 1.42 23.66
C SER A 130 4.15 2.82 24.25
N GLY A 131 2.94 3.36 24.11
CA GLY A 131 2.52 4.63 24.71
C GLY A 131 2.87 5.89 23.89
N LEU A 132 3.35 5.74 22.64
CA LEU A 132 3.65 6.90 21.80
C LEU A 132 2.37 7.52 21.20
N ASN A 133 2.37 8.86 21.08
CA ASN A 133 1.32 9.62 20.41
C ASN A 133 1.54 9.55 18.89
N VAL A 134 0.96 8.54 18.24
CA VAL A 134 1.20 8.21 16.83
C VAL A 134 -0.09 8.18 16.01
N GLY A 135 -0.08 8.84 14.84
CA GLY A 135 -1.13 8.80 13.83
C GLY A 135 -0.77 7.84 12.68
N LEU A 136 -1.81 7.27 12.06
CA LEU A 136 -1.70 6.41 10.89
C LEU A 136 -2.49 7.01 9.73
N ALA A 137 -1.86 7.18 8.56
CA ALA A 137 -2.49 7.84 7.41
C ALA A 137 -1.81 7.49 6.07
N GLY A 138 -2.25 8.15 5.01
CA GLY A 138 -1.73 8.01 3.65
C GLY A 138 -2.60 7.13 2.77
N ASN A 139 -2.00 6.24 2.02
CA ASN A 139 -2.69 5.35 1.07
C ASN A 139 -3.48 4.21 1.76
N LEU A 140 -4.14 4.53 2.86
CA LEU A 140 -4.89 3.60 3.75
C LEU A 140 -6.38 3.97 3.87
N GLY A 141 -6.87 4.87 3.00
CA GLY A 141 -8.26 5.34 3.05
C GLY A 141 -8.45 6.61 3.89
N ILE A 142 -7.42 7.10 4.58
CA ILE A 142 -7.43 8.38 5.31
C ILE A 142 -6.22 9.19 4.85
N SER A 143 -6.44 10.38 4.29
CA SER A 143 -5.36 11.24 3.81
C SER A 143 -4.50 11.79 4.96
N PHE A 144 -3.25 12.13 4.64
CA PHE A 144 -2.36 12.73 5.63
C PHE A 144 -2.86 14.10 6.09
N SER A 145 -3.35 14.93 5.15
CA SER A 145 -3.97 16.23 5.44
C SER A 145 -5.14 16.12 6.42
N GLU A 146 -6.04 15.16 6.20
CA GLU A 146 -7.18 14.97 7.09
C GLU A 146 -6.76 14.53 8.49
N THR A 147 -5.77 13.64 8.59
CA THR A 147 -5.26 13.18 9.89
C THR A 147 -4.62 14.33 10.68
N ILE A 148 -3.93 15.28 10.01
CA ILE A 148 -3.40 16.49 10.63
C ILE A 148 -4.55 17.40 11.12
N CYS A 149 -5.66 17.46 10.38
CA CYS A 149 -6.85 18.22 10.81
C CYS A 149 -7.53 17.64 12.04
N GLN A 150 -7.53 16.31 12.20
CA GLN A 150 -8.23 15.66 13.31
C GLN A 150 -7.51 15.84 14.65
N ARG A 151 -6.18 15.61 14.67
CA ARG A 151 -5.40 15.62 15.91
C ARG A 151 -3.93 15.89 15.64
N LYS A 152 -3.23 16.50 16.59
CA LYS A 152 -1.78 16.61 16.58
C LYS A 152 -1.13 15.32 17.14
N TYR A 153 -0.18 14.78 16.41
CA TYR A 153 0.61 13.62 16.80
C TYR A 153 2.10 13.99 16.88
N GLU A 154 2.88 13.23 17.63
CA GLU A 154 4.33 13.34 17.68
C GLU A 154 5.01 12.53 16.57
N TYR A 155 4.32 11.48 16.14
CA TYR A 155 4.76 10.60 15.06
C TYR A 155 3.62 10.36 14.08
N TYR A 156 3.94 10.26 12.80
CA TYR A 156 3.01 9.77 11.78
C TYR A 156 3.61 8.55 11.08
N VAL A 157 2.86 7.48 11.00
CA VAL A 157 3.14 6.32 10.15
C VAL A 157 2.34 6.51 8.86
N LEU A 158 3.03 6.67 7.73
CA LEU A 158 2.41 6.95 6.44
C LEU A 158 2.64 5.81 5.46
N GLU A 159 1.56 5.16 5.00
CA GLU A 159 1.64 4.37 3.79
C GLU A 159 1.72 5.28 2.58
N VAL A 160 2.74 5.13 1.73
CA VAL A 160 2.94 6.01 0.59
C VAL A 160 3.07 5.20 -0.70
N SER A 161 2.24 5.53 -1.70
CA SER A 161 2.32 4.95 -3.05
C SER A 161 3.44 5.61 -3.87
N SER A 162 3.90 4.95 -4.94
CA SER A 162 4.83 5.56 -5.89
C SER A 162 4.26 6.82 -6.54
N PHE A 163 2.94 6.86 -6.77
CA PHE A 163 2.25 8.00 -7.37
C PHE A 163 2.30 9.25 -6.49
N GLN A 164 2.12 9.07 -5.17
CA GLN A 164 2.26 10.17 -4.21
C GLN A 164 3.70 10.70 -4.14
N LEU A 165 4.69 9.84 -4.39
CA LEU A 165 6.11 10.21 -4.38
C LEU A 165 6.60 10.88 -5.68
N GLU A 166 5.81 10.88 -6.77
CA GLU A 166 6.19 11.52 -8.03
C GLU A 166 6.33 13.04 -7.88
N ASN A 167 5.49 13.66 -7.07
CA ASN A 167 5.37 15.12 -6.96
C ASN A 167 5.68 15.61 -5.52
N ILE A 168 6.72 15.07 -4.91
CA ILE A 168 7.28 15.61 -3.67
C ILE A 168 8.41 16.59 -3.96
N LYS A 169 8.61 17.57 -3.08
CA LYS A 169 9.64 18.61 -3.20
C LYS A 169 10.51 18.70 -1.94
N LYS A 170 9.86 18.85 -0.78
CA LYS A 170 10.49 19.00 0.54
C LYS A 170 10.08 17.91 1.53
N PHE A 171 9.13 17.04 1.16
CA PHE A 171 8.72 15.93 1.99
C PHE A 171 9.93 15.12 2.45
N LYS A 172 10.19 15.12 3.76
CA LYS A 172 11.37 14.54 4.37
C LYS A 172 10.97 13.65 5.56
N PRO A 173 10.77 12.34 5.34
CA PRO A 173 10.56 11.42 6.44
C PRO A 173 11.81 11.26 7.31
N PHE A 174 11.63 11.16 8.63
CA PHE A 174 12.69 10.78 9.56
C PHE A 174 13.13 9.32 9.34
N ILE A 175 12.18 8.43 9.04
CA ILE A 175 12.46 7.04 8.64
C ILE A 175 11.71 6.74 7.35
N SER A 176 12.43 6.34 6.32
CA SER A 176 11.90 5.84 5.06
C SER A 176 12.08 4.33 4.96
N ILE A 177 11.08 3.62 4.45
CA ILE A 177 11.10 2.17 4.28
C ILE A 177 10.73 1.81 2.84
N ILE A 178 11.60 1.05 2.16
CA ILE A 178 11.32 0.46 0.85
C ILE A 178 11.31 -1.06 1.01
N LEU A 179 10.11 -1.65 1.09
CA LEU A 179 9.94 -3.08 1.37
C LEU A 179 10.39 -3.95 0.21
N ASN A 180 9.92 -3.63 -0.99
CA ASN A 180 10.20 -4.37 -2.21
C ASN A 180 9.79 -3.58 -3.45
N VAL A 181 10.32 -3.97 -4.60
CA VAL A 181 9.91 -3.51 -5.93
C VAL A 181 9.75 -4.73 -6.84
N SER A 182 8.56 -4.94 -7.35
CA SER A 182 8.21 -5.96 -8.35
C SER A 182 7.25 -5.36 -9.37
N ASN A 183 6.98 -6.04 -10.47
CA ASN A 183 6.13 -5.53 -11.54
C ASN A 183 4.72 -5.23 -11.03
N ASP A 184 4.33 -3.96 -11.08
CA ASP A 184 3.00 -3.45 -10.81
C ASP A 184 2.89 -2.02 -11.34
N HIS A 185 1.73 -1.61 -11.82
CA HIS A 185 1.47 -0.26 -12.34
C HIS A 185 2.47 0.23 -13.40
N LEU A 186 3.08 -0.68 -14.19
CA LEU A 186 4.10 -0.33 -15.17
C LEU A 186 3.56 0.53 -16.32
N ASP A 187 2.26 0.46 -16.61
CA ASP A 187 1.55 1.32 -17.55
C ASP A 187 1.78 2.81 -17.27
N ARG A 188 1.83 3.20 -16.00
CA ARG A 188 2.14 4.59 -15.57
C ARG A 188 3.61 4.97 -15.77
N TYR A 189 4.50 4.01 -15.80
CA TYR A 189 5.96 4.20 -15.84
C TYR A 189 6.56 3.79 -17.19
N ASN A 190 5.82 3.94 -18.29
CA ASN A 190 6.27 3.58 -19.66
C ASN A 190 6.76 2.11 -19.73
N TYR A 191 6.13 1.21 -18.96
CA TYR A 191 6.52 -0.19 -18.82
C TYR A 191 7.96 -0.39 -18.30
N SER A 192 8.53 0.62 -17.62
CA SER A 192 9.89 0.61 -17.09
C SER A 192 9.90 0.36 -15.58
N ILE A 193 10.35 -0.82 -15.16
CA ILE A 193 10.60 -1.13 -13.75
C ILE A 193 11.65 -0.19 -13.13
N LYS A 194 12.58 0.34 -13.94
CA LYS A 194 13.59 1.31 -13.49
C LYS A 194 12.94 2.64 -13.10
N GLU A 195 12.00 3.15 -13.89
CA GLU A 195 11.26 4.38 -13.55
C GLU A 195 10.39 4.16 -12.31
N TYR A 196 9.70 3.03 -12.20
CA TYR A 196 8.92 2.67 -11.03
C TYR A 196 9.79 2.57 -9.76
N THR A 197 10.98 1.97 -9.88
CA THR A 197 11.96 1.92 -8.77
C THR A 197 12.37 3.33 -8.35
N ARG A 198 12.73 4.18 -9.32
CA ARG A 198 13.11 5.58 -9.05
C ARG A 198 12.01 6.36 -8.34
N ALA A 199 10.75 6.20 -8.78
CA ALA A 199 9.61 6.85 -8.13
C ALA A 199 9.48 6.46 -6.65
N LYS A 200 9.71 5.19 -6.29
CA LYS A 200 9.71 4.76 -4.88
C LYS A 200 10.89 5.32 -4.09
N PHE A 201 12.08 5.41 -4.70
CA PHE A 201 13.26 5.97 -4.04
C PHE A 201 13.18 7.47 -3.79
N ASN A 202 12.24 8.18 -4.42
CA ASN A 202 11.97 9.58 -4.07
C ASN A 202 11.60 9.75 -2.58
N ILE A 203 11.11 8.71 -1.91
CA ILE A 203 10.80 8.73 -0.46
C ILE A 203 12.00 9.17 0.39
N SER A 204 13.22 8.97 -0.08
CA SER A 204 14.46 9.32 0.62
C SER A 204 15.23 10.49 -0.02
N SER A 205 14.68 11.13 -1.07
CA SER A 205 15.40 12.15 -1.86
C SER A 205 15.82 13.38 -1.05
N ASN A 206 15.05 13.73 -0.03
CA ASN A 206 15.30 14.90 0.83
C ASN A 206 15.91 14.52 2.19
N GLN A 207 16.21 13.25 2.43
CA GLN A 207 16.84 12.78 3.67
C GLN A 207 18.32 13.19 3.74
N ASP A 208 18.82 13.38 4.95
CA ASP A 208 20.23 13.60 5.24
C ASP A 208 20.77 12.56 6.24
N SER A 209 21.99 12.77 6.74
CA SER A 209 22.68 11.83 7.65
C SER A 209 22.01 11.66 9.03
N SER A 210 21.03 12.49 9.37
CA SER A 210 20.23 12.34 10.61
C SER A 210 19.03 11.43 10.45
N ASP A 211 18.67 11.10 9.20
CA ASP A 211 17.50 10.29 8.84
C ASP A 211 17.90 8.85 8.50
N TYR A 212 16.91 7.96 8.39
CA TYR A 212 17.12 6.53 8.15
C TYR A 212 16.41 6.06 6.88
N LEU A 213 17.09 5.24 6.08
CA LEU A 213 16.50 4.48 4.99
C LEU A 213 16.62 2.98 5.28
N ILE A 214 15.49 2.32 5.47
CA ILE A 214 15.39 0.87 5.67
C ILE A 214 15.06 0.22 4.33
N ILE A 215 15.87 -0.79 3.94
CA ILE A 215 15.73 -1.42 2.62
C ILE A 215 15.90 -2.93 2.68
N ASN A 216 15.10 -3.64 1.88
CA ASN A 216 15.20 -5.08 1.73
C ASN A 216 16.30 -5.45 0.73
N THR A 217 17.32 -6.16 1.19
CA THR A 217 18.48 -6.56 0.39
C THR A 217 18.20 -7.60 -0.69
N ARG A 218 17.12 -8.39 -0.55
CA ARG A 218 16.72 -9.37 -1.58
C ARG A 218 16.05 -8.73 -2.79
N CYS A 219 15.66 -7.46 -2.71
CA CYS A 219 15.05 -6.78 -3.84
C CYS A 219 16.12 -6.36 -4.86
N LYS A 220 16.25 -7.14 -5.96
CA LYS A 220 17.22 -6.90 -7.03
C LYS A 220 17.18 -5.46 -7.55
N HIS A 221 15.97 -4.92 -7.77
CA HIS A 221 15.79 -3.56 -8.30
C HIS A 221 16.26 -2.49 -7.31
N SER A 222 16.03 -2.71 -6.02
CA SER A 222 16.52 -1.82 -4.96
C SER A 222 18.04 -1.87 -4.85
N SER A 223 18.65 -3.06 -4.89
CA SER A 223 20.11 -3.23 -4.83
C SER A 223 20.79 -2.60 -6.06
N GLN A 224 20.20 -2.75 -7.24
CA GLN A 224 20.69 -2.11 -8.46
C GLN A 224 20.60 -0.58 -8.40
N PHE A 225 19.51 -0.03 -7.85
CA PHE A 225 19.38 1.41 -7.67
C PHE A 225 20.47 1.95 -6.73
N LEU A 226 20.70 1.28 -5.59
CA LEU A 226 21.71 1.67 -4.61
C LEU A 226 23.13 1.63 -5.15
N SER A 227 23.45 0.68 -6.04
CA SER A 227 24.78 0.61 -6.66
C SER A 227 25.08 1.77 -7.63
N GLN A 228 24.03 2.46 -8.10
CA GLN A 228 24.13 3.55 -9.09
C GLN A 228 23.87 4.94 -8.48
N ASN A 229 23.37 5.01 -7.25
CA ASN A 229 22.96 6.28 -6.64
C ASN A 229 23.45 6.38 -5.20
N LYS A 230 23.98 7.56 -4.85
CA LYS A 230 24.41 7.86 -3.48
C LYS A 230 23.20 8.17 -2.62
N ILE A 231 23.12 7.56 -1.44
CA ILE A 231 22.11 7.81 -0.41
C ILE A 231 22.75 8.64 0.71
N SER A 232 22.06 9.72 1.12
CA SER A 232 22.54 10.61 2.18
C SER A 232 22.15 10.16 3.58
N SER A 233 21.04 9.42 3.71
CA SER A 233 20.54 8.89 4.98
C SER A 233 21.35 7.70 5.49
N GLN A 234 21.17 7.37 6.77
CA GLN A 234 21.73 6.16 7.38
C GLN A 234 21.01 4.93 6.81
N LEU A 235 21.74 4.11 6.05
CA LEU A 235 21.18 2.94 5.40
C LEU A 235 21.16 1.75 6.36
N ILE A 236 19.97 1.12 6.49
CA ILE A 236 19.77 -0.09 7.27
C ILE A 236 19.24 -1.19 6.37
N HIS A 237 19.90 -2.32 6.41
CA HIS A 237 19.55 -3.49 5.59
C HIS A 237 18.68 -4.47 6.38
N ILE A 238 17.54 -4.85 5.80
CA ILE A 238 16.73 -5.97 6.28
C ILE A 238 16.74 -7.09 5.23
N GLY A 239 16.72 -8.35 5.67
CA GLY A 239 16.70 -9.48 4.73
C GLY A 239 16.61 -10.83 5.40
N LEU A 240 16.25 -11.86 4.61
CA LEU A 240 16.17 -13.24 5.09
C LEU A 240 17.54 -13.90 5.22
N ASP A 241 18.59 -13.30 4.67
CA ASP A 241 19.96 -13.82 4.72
C ASP A 241 20.86 -12.88 5.53
N LYS A 242 21.95 -13.44 6.04
CA LYS A 242 22.98 -12.67 6.72
C LYS A 242 23.71 -11.79 5.71
N ASN A 243 23.66 -10.48 5.93
CA ASN A 243 24.36 -9.48 5.11
C ASN A 243 25.59 -8.93 5.81
N ASP A 244 26.53 -8.40 5.04
CA ASP A 244 27.69 -7.66 5.56
C ASP A 244 27.32 -6.19 5.76
N GLY A 245 27.25 -5.75 7.01
CA GLY A 245 26.90 -4.38 7.37
C GLY A 245 26.82 -4.19 8.88
N LYS A 246 27.06 -2.95 9.38
CA LYS A 246 27.06 -2.67 10.83
C LYS A 246 25.64 -2.66 11.41
N ASN A 247 24.67 -2.06 10.71
CA ASN A 247 23.26 -2.00 11.12
C ASN A 247 22.43 -2.89 10.23
N LYS A 248 22.00 -4.03 10.74
CA LYS A 248 21.24 -5.02 9.95
C LYS A 248 20.25 -5.79 10.80
N ILE A 249 19.20 -6.26 10.13
CA ILE A 249 18.24 -7.23 10.67
C ILE A 249 18.11 -8.37 9.68
N PHE A 250 18.28 -9.59 10.13
CA PHE A 250 18.24 -10.76 9.28
C PHE A 250 17.63 -11.98 9.98
N LYS A 251 17.11 -12.92 9.17
CA LYS A 251 16.59 -14.19 9.65
C LYS A 251 17.75 -15.19 9.78
N GLU A 252 17.78 -15.90 10.90
CA GLU A 252 18.64 -17.05 11.09
C GLU A 252 17.83 -18.17 11.69
N LYS A 253 17.63 -19.25 10.90
CA LYS A 253 16.72 -20.36 11.27
C LYS A 253 15.32 -19.81 11.63
N ASN A 254 14.89 -20.00 12.87
CA ASN A 254 13.58 -19.57 13.38
C ASN A 254 13.65 -18.29 14.24
N THR A 255 14.69 -17.49 14.05
CA THR A 255 14.87 -16.22 14.78
C THR A 255 15.18 -15.07 13.84
N ILE A 256 14.76 -13.87 14.23
CA ILE A 256 15.25 -12.61 13.67
C ILE A 256 16.36 -12.10 14.59
N LYS A 257 17.52 -11.82 14.00
CA LYS A 257 18.64 -11.17 14.68
C LYS A 257 18.77 -9.73 14.24
N SER A 258 18.93 -8.84 15.20
CA SER A 258 19.14 -7.40 14.97
C SER A 258 20.44 -6.93 15.59
N THR A 259 21.17 -6.09 14.85
CA THR A 259 22.39 -5.44 15.31
C THR A 259 22.29 -3.91 15.31
N ILE A 260 21.06 -3.38 15.38
CA ILE A 260 20.81 -1.94 15.40
C ILE A 260 21.35 -1.32 16.70
N ASN A 261 21.99 -0.14 16.58
CA ASN A 261 22.57 0.59 17.71
C ASN A 261 23.57 -0.25 18.53
N ASN A 262 24.34 -1.13 17.86
CA ASN A 262 25.32 -2.04 18.48
C ASN A 262 24.73 -3.01 19.54
N LYS A 263 23.41 -3.26 19.48
CA LYS A 263 22.72 -4.22 20.35
C LYS A 263 22.44 -5.50 19.56
N ASN A 264 22.90 -6.65 20.07
CA ASN A 264 22.55 -7.96 19.51
C ASN A 264 21.27 -8.46 20.17
N ILE A 265 20.15 -8.41 19.45
CA ILE A 265 18.83 -8.78 19.95
C ILE A 265 18.26 -9.88 19.06
N MET A 266 17.57 -10.84 19.70
CA MET A 266 16.93 -11.95 19.01
C MET A 266 15.42 -11.97 19.29
N PHE A 267 14.65 -12.26 18.24
CA PHE A 267 13.21 -12.42 18.29
C PHE A 267 12.84 -13.79 17.73
N ASN A 268 12.08 -14.57 18.47
CA ASN A 268 11.65 -15.90 18.07
C ASN A 268 10.42 -15.82 17.16
N LEU A 269 10.50 -16.34 15.93
CA LEU A 269 9.41 -16.29 14.95
C LEU A 269 8.17 -17.10 15.36
N ASN A 270 8.31 -18.11 16.23
CA ASN A 270 7.16 -18.87 16.72
C ASN A 270 6.22 -18.04 17.60
N GLU A 271 6.70 -16.93 18.15
CA GLU A 271 5.93 -16.03 19.00
C GLU A 271 5.16 -14.96 18.21
N PHE A 272 5.40 -14.85 16.89
CA PHE A 272 4.77 -13.84 16.06
C PHE A 272 3.38 -14.28 15.63
N SER A 273 2.43 -13.34 15.64
CA SER A 273 1.09 -13.57 15.09
C SER A 273 1.09 -13.65 13.55
N LEU A 274 2.04 -12.99 12.90
CA LEU A 274 2.19 -12.99 11.44
C LEU A 274 3.18 -14.07 10.99
N HIS A 275 2.74 -14.92 10.06
CA HIS A 275 3.54 -16.03 9.52
C HIS A 275 3.87 -15.84 8.03
N GLY A 276 4.85 -16.59 7.53
CA GLY A 276 5.33 -16.54 6.15
C GLY A 276 6.47 -15.55 5.95
N ASP A 277 7.36 -15.84 4.98
CA ASP A 277 8.60 -15.07 4.78
C ASP A 277 8.36 -13.60 4.44
N HIS A 278 7.30 -13.27 3.71
CA HIS A 278 6.91 -11.89 3.45
C HIS A 278 6.53 -11.12 4.74
N ASN A 279 5.85 -11.78 5.68
CA ASN A 279 5.49 -11.19 6.98
C ASN A 279 6.71 -11.13 7.91
N VAL A 280 7.65 -12.05 7.80
CA VAL A 280 8.95 -11.95 8.49
C VAL A 280 9.67 -10.68 8.05
N GLN A 281 9.68 -10.35 6.74
CA GLN A 281 10.27 -9.10 6.24
C GLN A 281 9.52 -7.86 6.73
N ASN A 282 8.18 -7.87 6.74
CA ASN A 282 7.36 -6.80 7.31
C ASN A 282 7.67 -6.58 8.80
N SER A 283 7.81 -7.67 9.55
CA SER A 283 8.17 -7.65 10.98
C SER A 283 9.59 -7.11 11.21
N MET A 284 10.55 -7.47 10.35
CA MET A 284 11.90 -6.92 10.42
C MET A 284 11.92 -5.39 10.27
N ALA A 285 11.14 -4.85 9.32
CA ALA A 285 11.00 -3.42 9.14
C ALA A 285 10.38 -2.75 10.37
N ALA A 286 9.35 -3.35 10.96
CA ALA A 286 8.71 -2.84 12.17
C ALA A 286 9.63 -2.90 13.40
N ILE A 287 10.39 -3.98 13.58
CA ILE A 287 11.42 -4.12 14.63
C ILE A 287 12.48 -3.02 14.45
N CYS A 288 12.95 -2.80 13.22
CA CYS A 288 13.95 -1.79 12.92
C CYS A 288 13.49 -0.39 13.36
N VAL A 289 12.30 0.03 12.93
CA VAL A 289 11.69 1.31 13.32
C VAL A 289 11.60 1.44 14.85
N SER A 290 11.11 0.39 15.51
CA SER A 290 10.93 0.37 16.95
C SER A 290 12.25 0.52 17.71
N GLN A 291 13.31 -0.11 17.22
CA GLN A 291 14.65 0.02 17.80
C GLN A 291 15.30 1.39 17.56
N ILE A 292 15.10 2.00 16.38
CA ILE A 292 15.53 3.37 16.10
C ILE A 292 14.84 4.34 17.08
N LEU A 293 13.59 4.11 17.41
CA LEU A 293 12.80 4.91 18.36
C LEU A 293 13.02 4.50 19.83
N ASN A 294 13.97 3.60 20.11
CA ASN A 294 14.30 3.11 21.45
C ASN A 294 13.15 2.47 22.22
N ILE A 295 12.20 1.82 21.52
CA ILE A 295 11.16 1.01 22.15
C ILE A 295 11.81 -0.20 22.84
N SER A 296 11.29 -0.58 24.01
CA SER A 296 11.79 -1.74 24.75
C SER A 296 11.57 -3.04 23.99
N ASN A 297 12.51 -3.97 24.10
CA ASN A 297 12.40 -5.26 23.40
C ASN A 297 11.18 -6.07 23.84
N ASP A 298 10.78 -5.95 25.12
CA ASP A 298 9.62 -6.67 25.63
C ASP A 298 8.32 -6.08 25.05
N SER A 299 8.23 -4.75 24.91
CA SER A 299 7.09 -4.13 24.23
C SER A 299 7.02 -4.52 22.76
N ILE A 300 8.17 -4.61 22.06
CA ILE A 300 8.22 -5.07 20.66
C ILE A 300 7.74 -6.53 20.56
N LYS A 301 8.26 -7.43 21.40
CA LYS A 301 7.86 -8.85 21.41
C LYS A 301 6.38 -9.04 21.67
N GLU A 302 5.86 -8.38 22.71
CA GLU A 302 4.43 -8.49 23.04
C GLU A 302 3.55 -7.93 21.91
N SER A 303 3.93 -6.83 21.30
CA SER A 303 3.19 -6.27 20.17
C SER A 303 3.22 -7.18 18.94
N LEU A 304 4.35 -7.83 18.64
CA LEU A 304 4.44 -8.80 17.53
C LEU A 304 3.59 -10.05 17.75
N LYS A 305 3.40 -10.43 19.01
CA LYS A 305 2.55 -11.55 19.40
C LYS A 305 1.06 -11.22 19.35
N THR A 306 0.69 -10.01 19.76
CA THR A 306 -0.71 -9.58 19.90
C THR A 306 -1.29 -8.90 18.66
N PHE A 307 -0.46 -8.59 17.65
CA PHE A 307 -0.90 -7.92 16.44
C PHE A 307 -1.95 -8.77 15.69
N GLN A 308 -3.08 -8.14 15.37
CA GLN A 308 -4.11 -8.73 14.54
C GLN A 308 -3.94 -8.26 13.09
N ASN A 309 -3.98 -9.21 12.15
CA ASN A 309 -3.80 -8.88 10.74
C ASN A 309 -4.89 -7.91 10.24
N VAL A 310 -4.53 -7.16 9.21
CA VAL A 310 -5.42 -6.17 8.60
C VAL A 310 -6.53 -6.89 7.83
N PRO A 311 -7.79 -6.42 7.87
CA PRO A 311 -8.86 -6.97 7.04
C PRO A 311 -8.47 -7.07 5.57
N HIS A 312 -8.97 -8.08 4.89
CA HIS A 312 -8.71 -8.38 3.47
C HIS A 312 -7.24 -8.71 3.11
N ARG A 313 -6.39 -9.05 4.11
CA ARG A 313 -5.02 -9.52 3.90
C ARG A 313 -4.79 -10.85 4.61
N LEU A 314 -4.87 -11.95 3.85
CA LEU A 314 -4.79 -13.32 4.40
C LEU A 314 -5.62 -13.46 5.67
N GLU A 315 -6.76 -12.79 5.70
CA GLU A 315 -7.70 -12.75 6.81
C GLU A 315 -8.44 -14.10 6.90
N HIS A 316 -8.00 -14.99 7.79
CA HIS A 316 -8.78 -16.16 8.15
C HIS A 316 -9.98 -15.71 9.01
N PHE A 317 -11.18 -15.68 8.46
CA PHE A 317 -12.34 -15.12 9.13
C PHE A 317 -13.40 -16.17 9.53
N LEU A 318 -13.36 -17.36 8.92
CA LEU A 318 -14.34 -18.41 9.22
C LEU A 318 -13.79 -19.81 8.89
N THR A 319 -14.29 -20.81 9.60
CA THR A 319 -14.07 -22.23 9.30
C THR A 319 -15.43 -22.93 9.30
N ILE A 320 -15.82 -23.56 8.19
CA ILE A 320 -17.06 -24.31 8.03
C ILE A 320 -16.69 -25.77 7.72
N GLN A 321 -17.19 -26.73 8.48
CA GLN A 321 -16.94 -28.17 8.30
C GLN A 321 -15.48 -28.53 8.13
N LYS A 322 -14.59 -27.83 8.88
CA LYS A 322 -13.13 -27.95 8.80
C LYS A 322 -12.50 -27.44 7.50
N VAL A 323 -13.21 -26.70 6.68
CA VAL A 323 -12.71 -25.90 5.56
C VAL A 323 -12.44 -24.49 6.04
N LYS A 324 -11.25 -23.98 5.80
CA LYS A 324 -10.87 -22.61 6.16
C LYS A 324 -11.23 -21.65 5.04
N TYR A 325 -11.79 -20.50 5.38
CA TYR A 325 -12.06 -19.41 4.44
C TYR A 325 -11.13 -18.24 4.73
N VAL A 326 -10.32 -17.89 3.72
CA VAL A 326 -9.28 -16.85 3.83
C VAL A 326 -9.56 -15.76 2.81
N ASN A 327 -9.69 -14.53 3.29
CA ASN A 327 -9.91 -13.34 2.49
C ASN A 327 -8.59 -12.58 2.30
N ASP A 328 -8.06 -12.60 1.08
CA ASP A 328 -6.92 -11.80 0.63
C ASP A 328 -7.32 -10.91 -0.56
N SER A 329 -8.53 -10.32 -0.50
CA SER A 329 -9.07 -9.49 -1.58
C SER A 329 -8.16 -8.32 -1.97
N LYS A 330 -7.28 -7.86 -1.07
CA LYS A 330 -6.26 -6.83 -1.35
C LYS A 330 -5.07 -7.36 -2.17
N GLY A 331 -5.00 -8.65 -2.44
CA GLY A 331 -4.01 -9.29 -3.31
C GLY A 331 -4.30 -9.04 -4.80
N THR A 332 -4.15 -7.79 -5.25
CA THR A 332 -4.55 -7.32 -6.59
C THR A 332 -3.46 -7.45 -7.67
N ASN A 333 -2.41 -8.21 -7.42
CA ASN A 333 -1.34 -8.52 -8.37
C ASN A 333 -0.81 -9.95 -8.18
N VAL A 334 -0.12 -10.46 -9.19
CA VAL A 334 0.41 -11.84 -9.24
C VAL A 334 1.34 -12.15 -8.08
N ASN A 335 2.22 -11.21 -7.73
CA ASN A 335 3.17 -11.41 -6.64
C ASN A 335 2.48 -11.52 -5.27
N ALA A 336 1.39 -10.77 -5.04
CA ALA A 336 0.58 -10.90 -3.84
C ALA A 336 -0.09 -12.29 -3.77
N ALA A 337 -0.69 -12.74 -4.88
CA ALA A 337 -1.29 -14.06 -4.96
C ALA A 337 -0.26 -15.19 -4.76
N TYR A 338 0.98 -15.01 -5.26
CA TYR A 338 2.08 -15.94 -5.01
C TYR A 338 2.30 -16.14 -3.51
N TYR A 339 2.51 -15.06 -2.76
CA TYR A 339 2.72 -15.15 -1.31
C TYR A 339 1.49 -15.65 -0.55
N ALA A 340 0.29 -15.33 -1.03
CA ALA A 340 -0.93 -15.85 -0.43
C ALA A 340 -0.99 -17.37 -0.57
N LEU A 341 -0.81 -17.90 -1.78
CA LEU A 341 -0.76 -19.34 -2.03
C LEU A 341 0.39 -20.02 -1.27
N GLU A 342 1.59 -19.44 -1.27
CA GLU A 342 2.76 -19.96 -0.55
C GLU A 342 2.45 -20.14 0.94
N SER A 343 1.78 -19.18 1.57
CA SER A 343 1.49 -19.16 3.00
C SER A 343 0.49 -20.21 3.48
N ILE A 344 -0.39 -20.67 2.57
CA ILE A 344 -1.39 -21.69 2.92
C ILE A 344 -0.76 -23.07 3.00
N LYS A 345 -1.05 -23.77 4.08
CA LYS A 345 -0.68 -25.19 4.26
C LYS A 345 -1.82 -26.09 3.80
N GLY A 346 -1.52 -27.08 2.96
CA GLY A 346 -2.51 -28.02 2.42
C GLY A 346 -3.14 -27.59 1.11
N SER A 347 -4.25 -28.22 0.74
CA SER A 347 -4.94 -28.02 -0.53
C SER A 347 -5.75 -26.72 -0.54
N VAL A 348 -5.82 -26.09 -1.71
CA VAL A 348 -6.44 -24.78 -1.91
C VAL A 348 -7.51 -24.84 -3.02
N ILE A 349 -8.69 -24.29 -2.74
CA ILE A 349 -9.63 -23.83 -3.76
C ILE A 349 -9.35 -22.32 -3.92
N TRP A 350 -8.79 -21.93 -5.06
CA TRP A 350 -8.33 -20.58 -5.30
C TRP A 350 -9.35 -19.76 -6.10
N ILE A 351 -9.83 -18.65 -5.54
CA ILE A 351 -10.68 -17.68 -6.23
C ILE A 351 -9.76 -16.57 -6.75
N ALA A 352 -9.67 -16.46 -8.09
CA ALA A 352 -8.82 -15.49 -8.79
C ALA A 352 -9.65 -14.73 -9.84
N GLY A 353 -9.21 -13.55 -10.26
CA GLY A 353 -9.85 -12.79 -11.34
C GLY A 353 -10.17 -11.34 -11.01
N GLY A 354 -10.73 -10.66 -12.00
CA GLY A 354 -10.95 -9.23 -12.05
C GLY A 354 -10.22 -8.58 -13.23
N VAL A 355 -9.97 -7.26 -13.18
CA VAL A 355 -9.31 -6.54 -14.26
C VAL A 355 -7.82 -6.90 -14.33
N ASP A 356 -7.43 -7.57 -15.43
CA ASP A 356 -6.02 -7.92 -15.71
C ASP A 356 -5.26 -6.68 -16.22
N LYS A 357 -4.12 -6.39 -15.62
CA LYS A 357 -3.24 -5.25 -15.97
C LYS A 357 -2.02 -5.66 -16.79
N GLY A 358 -2.12 -6.71 -17.61
CA GLY A 358 -0.98 -7.27 -18.34
C GLY A 358 -0.18 -8.27 -17.48
N ASN A 359 -0.85 -9.01 -16.62
CA ASN A 359 -0.23 -9.97 -15.71
C ASN A 359 0.51 -11.10 -16.46
N ASP A 360 1.69 -11.48 -15.94
CA ASP A 360 2.38 -12.73 -16.27
C ASP A 360 2.21 -13.68 -15.06
N TYR A 361 1.53 -14.81 -15.26
CA TYR A 361 1.19 -15.76 -14.21
C TYR A 361 2.20 -16.89 -14.01
N LYS A 362 3.32 -16.89 -14.75
CA LYS A 362 4.29 -18.00 -14.76
C LYS A 362 4.82 -18.37 -13.38
N ASP A 363 5.05 -17.36 -12.54
CA ASP A 363 5.57 -17.58 -11.18
C ASP A 363 4.61 -18.37 -10.29
N LEU A 364 3.30 -18.43 -10.63
CA LEU A 364 2.29 -19.15 -9.85
C LEU A 364 2.24 -20.66 -10.19
N ILE A 365 2.75 -21.08 -11.36
CA ILE A 365 2.67 -22.47 -11.84
C ILE A 365 3.15 -23.48 -10.79
N PRO A 366 4.33 -23.33 -10.15
CA PRO A 366 4.79 -24.29 -9.15
C PRO A 366 3.83 -24.47 -7.97
N LEU A 367 3.21 -23.37 -7.50
CA LEU A 367 2.28 -23.41 -6.38
C LEU A 367 0.91 -23.95 -6.79
N VAL A 368 0.47 -23.67 -8.02
CA VAL A 368 -0.78 -24.21 -8.58
C VAL A 368 -0.66 -25.74 -8.67
N ASN A 369 0.39 -26.25 -9.29
CA ASN A 369 0.64 -27.70 -9.40
C ASN A 369 0.79 -28.38 -8.05
N GLN A 370 1.37 -27.69 -7.05
CA GLN A 370 1.65 -28.28 -5.75
C GLN A 370 0.40 -28.41 -4.87
N LYS A 371 -0.51 -27.42 -4.91
CA LYS A 371 -1.54 -27.31 -3.87
C LYS A 371 -2.90 -26.80 -4.33
N VAL A 372 -3.07 -26.29 -5.55
CA VAL A 372 -4.36 -25.80 -6.02
C VAL A 372 -5.18 -26.93 -6.61
N LYS A 373 -6.28 -27.28 -5.95
CA LYS A 373 -7.21 -28.33 -6.35
C LYS A 373 -8.22 -27.84 -7.39
N ALA A 374 -8.63 -26.59 -7.29
CA ALA A 374 -9.54 -25.94 -8.24
C ALA A 374 -9.30 -24.44 -8.30
N ILE A 375 -9.54 -23.84 -9.45
CA ILE A 375 -9.53 -22.40 -9.67
C ILE A 375 -10.94 -21.92 -9.99
N ILE A 376 -11.43 -20.94 -9.23
CA ILE A 376 -12.68 -20.23 -9.54
C ILE A 376 -12.30 -18.87 -10.10
N CYS A 377 -12.48 -18.69 -11.40
CA CYS A 377 -12.23 -17.44 -12.09
C CYS A 377 -13.42 -16.50 -11.88
N LEU A 378 -13.23 -15.41 -11.14
CA LEU A 378 -14.26 -14.42 -10.79
C LEU A 378 -13.95 -13.08 -11.47
N GLY A 379 -14.67 -12.76 -12.54
CA GLY A 379 -14.51 -11.55 -13.32
C GLY A 379 -15.43 -11.51 -14.52
N ILE A 380 -15.57 -10.34 -15.17
CA ILE A 380 -16.33 -10.20 -16.42
C ILE A 380 -15.59 -10.93 -17.57
N ASP A 381 -14.29 -10.78 -17.65
CA ASP A 381 -13.44 -11.49 -18.62
C ASP A 381 -12.41 -12.37 -17.89
N ASN A 382 -12.64 -13.67 -17.95
CA ASN A 382 -11.80 -14.69 -17.35
C ASN A 382 -10.95 -15.47 -18.36
N SER A 383 -11.00 -15.11 -19.65
CA SER A 383 -10.39 -15.86 -20.77
C SER A 383 -8.91 -16.12 -20.55
N LYS A 384 -8.17 -15.09 -20.19
CA LYS A 384 -6.71 -15.18 -19.99
C LYS A 384 -6.31 -16.09 -18.83
N LEU A 385 -7.07 -16.07 -17.72
CA LEU A 385 -6.80 -16.97 -16.59
C LEU A 385 -7.09 -18.41 -16.97
N ILE A 386 -8.20 -18.66 -17.64
CA ILE A 386 -8.62 -20.00 -18.09
C ILE A 386 -7.60 -20.55 -19.08
N GLU A 387 -7.25 -19.78 -20.12
CA GLU A 387 -6.26 -20.19 -21.12
C GLU A 387 -4.92 -20.52 -20.49
N PHE A 388 -4.46 -19.64 -19.58
CA PHE A 388 -3.14 -19.82 -18.94
C PHE A 388 -3.10 -21.03 -18.00
N PHE A 389 -4.14 -21.25 -17.17
CA PHE A 389 -4.10 -22.29 -16.14
C PHE A 389 -4.68 -23.64 -16.54
N SER A 390 -5.37 -23.73 -17.69
CA SER A 390 -5.92 -25.00 -18.18
C SER A 390 -4.90 -26.14 -18.27
N PRO A 391 -3.63 -25.93 -18.62
CA PRO A 391 -2.64 -27.01 -18.62
C PRO A 391 -2.18 -27.43 -17.20
N TYR A 392 -2.49 -26.68 -16.15
CA TYR A 392 -1.94 -26.85 -14.80
C TYR A 392 -2.99 -27.17 -13.73
N CYS A 393 -4.28 -26.98 -14.02
CA CYS A 393 -5.36 -27.27 -13.10
C CYS A 393 -6.55 -27.88 -13.85
N GLU A 394 -6.96 -29.09 -13.46
CA GLU A 394 -8.05 -29.82 -14.13
C GLU A 394 -9.43 -29.17 -13.92
N THR A 395 -9.63 -28.55 -12.75
CA THR A 395 -10.93 -27.95 -12.39
C THR A 395 -10.83 -26.44 -12.40
N ILE A 396 -11.38 -25.82 -13.46
CA ILE A 396 -11.48 -24.37 -13.58
C ILE A 396 -12.95 -24.02 -13.84
N ILE A 397 -13.52 -23.15 -13.01
CA ILE A 397 -14.90 -22.66 -13.13
C ILE A 397 -14.88 -21.16 -13.33
N SER A 398 -15.58 -20.66 -14.35
CA SER A 398 -15.74 -19.22 -14.63
C SER A 398 -17.08 -18.73 -14.11
N THR A 399 -17.08 -17.56 -13.47
CA THR A 399 -18.27 -16.85 -13.01
C THR A 399 -18.02 -15.35 -12.92
N ASP A 400 -19.08 -14.57 -13.07
CA ASP A 400 -19.13 -13.13 -12.81
C ASP A 400 -19.87 -12.79 -11.50
N ASN A 401 -20.17 -13.82 -10.69
CA ASN A 401 -20.98 -13.68 -9.48
C ASN A 401 -20.28 -14.25 -8.26
N ILE A 402 -20.08 -13.42 -7.25
CA ILE A 402 -19.40 -13.80 -5.99
C ILE A 402 -20.14 -14.91 -5.23
N LYS A 403 -21.47 -14.95 -5.28
CA LYS A 403 -22.30 -15.99 -4.66
C LYS A 403 -22.02 -17.35 -5.29
N ASP A 404 -21.94 -17.39 -6.62
CA ASP A 404 -21.64 -18.62 -7.35
C ASP A 404 -20.17 -19.03 -7.14
N ALA A 405 -19.25 -18.08 -7.07
CA ALA A 405 -17.87 -18.37 -6.72
C ALA A 405 -17.76 -19.05 -5.35
N VAL A 406 -18.42 -18.54 -4.33
CA VAL A 406 -18.44 -19.10 -2.99
C VAL A 406 -19.13 -20.48 -2.97
N ARG A 407 -20.29 -20.65 -3.64
CA ARG A 407 -21.01 -21.94 -3.71
C ARG A 407 -20.19 -23.02 -4.40
N ASN A 408 -19.56 -22.71 -5.52
CA ASN A 408 -18.70 -23.64 -6.23
C ASN A 408 -17.47 -24.01 -5.40
N SER A 409 -16.86 -23.04 -4.73
CA SER A 409 -15.74 -23.30 -3.80
C SER A 409 -16.14 -24.23 -2.67
N TYR A 410 -17.33 -24.04 -2.08
CA TYR A 410 -17.86 -24.93 -1.04
C TYR A 410 -18.09 -26.35 -1.55
N LYS A 411 -18.70 -26.51 -2.73
CA LYS A 411 -18.96 -27.84 -3.32
C LYS A 411 -17.69 -28.62 -3.64
N LEU A 412 -16.61 -27.95 -4.02
CA LEU A 412 -15.33 -28.56 -4.39
C LEU A 412 -14.41 -28.79 -3.19
N SER A 413 -14.68 -28.14 -2.05
CA SER A 413 -13.84 -28.23 -0.87
C SER A 413 -14.11 -29.49 -0.07
N GLU A 414 -13.03 -30.04 0.48
CA GLU A 414 -13.03 -31.17 1.39
C GLU A 414 -12.45 -30.75 2.75
N LYS A 415 -12.64 -31.61 3.74
CA LYS A 415 -12.09 -31.39 5.08
C LYS A 415 -10.60 -31.07 5.06
N ASN A 416 -10.21 -29.99 5.71
CA ASN A 416 -8.88 -29.39 5.81
C ASN A 416 -8.41 -28.61 4.58
N ASP A 417 -9.23 -28.47 3.54
CA ASP A 417 -8.97 -27.53 2.45
C ASP A 417 -9.07 -26.07 2.92
N THR A 418 -8.47 -25.19 2.14
CA THR A 418 -8.61 -23.74 2.31
C THR A 418 -9.25 -23.15 1.05
N VAL A 419 -10.36 -22.44 1.20
CA VAL A 419 -10.90 -21.55 0.18
C VAL A 419 -10.21 -20.20 0.33
N LEU A 420 -9.44 -19.81 -0.69
CA LEU A 420 -8.63 -18.59 -0.69
C LEU A 420 -9.14 -17.63 -1.77
N LEU A 421 -9.67 -16.48 -1.34
CA LEU A 421 -9.85 -15.33 -2.24
C LEU A 421 -8.55 -14.55 -2.29
N SER A 422 -7.76 -14.71 -3.34
CA SER A 422 -6.55 -13.91 -3.62
C SER A 422 -6.47 -13.64 -5.14
N PRO A 423 -7.11 -12.56 -5.58
CA PRO A 423 -7.57 -12.39 -6.95
C PRO A 423 -6.49 -12.25 -8.01
N ALA A 424 -5.27 -11.85 -7.67
CA ALA A 424 -4.19 -11.48 -8.59
C ALA A 424 -4.52 -10.28 -9.52
N CYS A 425 -5.77 -9.83 -9.56
CA CYS A 425 -6.32 -8.79 -10.43
C CYS A 425 -7.04 -7.69 -9.63
N ALA A 426 -7.19 -6.51 -10.24
CA ALA A 426 -7.97 -5.44 -9.65
C ALA A 426 -9.48 -5.78 -9.64
N SER A 427 -10.27 -5.08 -8.81
CA SER A 427 -11.67 -5.43 -8.54
C SER A 427 -12.71 -4.64 -9.33
N PHE A 428 -12.29 -3.66 -10.13
CA PHE A 428 -13.13 -2.60 -10.69
C PHE A 428 -14.08 -3.05 -11.81
N ASP A 429 -14.11 -4.33 -12.16
CA ASP A 429 -15.05 -4.90 -13.10
C ASP A 429 -16.39 -5.28 -12.46
N LEU A 430 -16.36 -5.89 -11.27
CA LEU A 430 -17.56 -6.39 -10.57
C LEU A 430 -17.83 -5.68 -9.23
N PHE A 431 -16.85 -4.91 -8.72
CA PHE A 431 -16.90 -4.32 -7.38
C PHE A 431 -16.39 -2.88 -7.40
N GLU A 432 -16.86 -2.08 -6.46
CA GLU A 432 -16.41 -0.69 -6.31
C GLU A 432 -14.90 -0.60 -5.97
N ASN A 433 -14.42 -1.51 -5.14
CA ASN A 433 -13.04 -1.59 -4.69
C ASN A 433 -12.75 -2.99 -4.13
N PHE A 434 -11.52 -3.22 -3.66
CA PHE A 434 -11.12 -4.50 -3.09
C PHE A 434 -11.80 -4.77 -1.73
N GLU A 435 -12.13 -3.74 -0.97
CA GLU A 435 -12.86 -3.84 0.29
C GLU A 435 -14.26 -4.38 0.05
N ASP A 436 -14.98 -3.82 -0.93
CA ASP A 436 -16.31 -4.27 -1.33
C ASP A 436 -16.28 -5.75 -1.76
N ARG A 437 -15.33 -6.13 -2.64
CA ARG A 437 -15.13 -7.55 -3.03
C ARG A 437 -14.91 -8.45 -1.82
N GLY A 438 -14.03 -8.06 -0.92
CA GLY A 438 -13.72 -8.84 0.27
C GLY A 438 -14.85 -8.92 1.28
N ASN A 439 -15.66 -7.88 1.43
CA ASN A 439 -16.85 -7.87 2.28
C ASN A 439 -17.95 -8.76 1.71
N LYS A 440 -18.28 -8.63 0.43
CA LYS A 440 -19.24 -9.50 -0.26
C LYS A 440 -18.83 -10.96 -0.21
N PHE A 441 -17.54 -11.27 -0.36
CA PHE A 441 -17.04 -12.64 -0.15
C PHE A 441 -17.33 -13.15 1.27
N LYS A 442 -17.02 -12.36 2.31
CA LYS A 442 -17.30 -12.75 3.70
C LYS A 442 -18.80 -12.92 3.98
N GLU A 443 -19.63 -12.08 3.38
CA GLU A 443 -21.08 -12.16 3.51
C GLU A 443 -21.64 -13.44 2.87
N GLU A 444 -21.21 -13.79 1.66
CA GLU A 444 -21.69 -15.01 0.98
C GLU A 444 -21.20 -16.29 1.69
N VAL A 445 -19.97 -16.29 2.21
CA VAL A 445 -19.48 -17.44 3.01
C VAL A 445 -20.28 -17.62 4.30
N ARG A 446 -20.73 -16.54 4.96
CA ARG A 446 -21.57 -16.64 6.17
C ARG A 446 -22.97 -17.17 5.93
N LYS A 447 -23.41 -17.25 4.66
CA LYS A 447 -24.72 -17.81 4.24
C LYS A 447 -24.65 -19.31 3.90
N LEU A 448 -23.44 -19.92 3.92
CA LEU A 448 -23.25 -21.37 3.74
C LEU A 448 -23.69 -22.13 5.00
#